data_a203cd98a91c696864df7ee443e7b18b
#
_entry.id   a203cd98a91c696864df7ee443e7b18b
#
_cell.length_a   1.000
_cell.length_b   1.000
_cell.length_c   1.000
_cell.angle_alpha   90.00
_cell.angle_beta   90.00
_cell.angle_gamma   90.00
#
_symmetry.space_group_name_H-M   'P 1'
#
loop_
_entity.id
_entity.type
_entity.pdbx_description
1 polymer ?
#
loop_
_entity_poly.entity_id
_entity_poly.type
_entity_poly.pdbx_seq_one_letter_code
_entity_poly.pdbx_strand_id
1 'polypeptide(L)'
;MKLTSHEEYGLRCLICVGQEGPGGRLTIPAISTAEGVSEAYVGKLLRMLRLGGFVTAARGTGGYSLARPANQIVLRDVMAVLGGRLFEGDFCETHTGQMPDCVRSADCSLRVLWRTVQAAVDDILTRTTLADLLCNEPQMITWVKGLGEFTSQIH
;
A
#
# COMPACT_ATOMS: atom_id res chain seq x y z
N MET A 1 -11.60 0.88 10.82
CA MET A 1 -10.60 0.93 9.76
C MET A 1 -9.43 1.79 10.25
N LYS A 2 -8.22 1.30 10.21
CA LYS A 2 -7.04 2.03 10.71
C LYS A 2 -5.83 1.64 9.86
N LEU A 3 -5.17 2.61 9.24
CA LEU A 3 -3.86 2.40 8.62
C LEU A 3 -2.86 2.04 9.71
N THR A 4 -2.08 1.01 9.47
CA THR A 4 -1.02 0.58 10.37
C THR A 4 0.26 1.37 10.13
N SER A 5 1.15 1.36 11.13
CA SER A 5 2.47 1.98 10.96
C SER A 5 3.30 1.33 9.84
N HIS A 6 3.09 0.03 9.56
CA HIS A 6 3.77 -0.64 8.46
C HIS A 6 3.32 -0.12 7.09
N GLU A 7 2.02 0.12 6.93
CA GLU A 7 1.46 0.66 5.69
C GLU A 7 1.92 2.11 5.47
N GLU A 8 1.77 2.95 6.47
CA GLU A 8 2.16 4.37 6.38
C GLU A 8 3.66 4.54 6.13
N TYR A 9 4.50 4.01 7.01
CA TYR A 9 5.95 4.18 6.86
C TYR A 9 6.55 3.36 5.73
N GLY A 10 5.93 2.25 5.35
CA GLY A 10 6.33 1.47 4.18
C GLY A 10 6.13 2.26 2.89
N LEU A 11 4.98 2.93 2.73
CA LEU A 11 4.73 3.83 1.59
C LEU A 11 5.69 5.01 1.60
N ARG A 12 5.94 5.64 2.74
CA ARG A 12 6.89 6.76 2.86
C ARG A 12 8.31 6.36 2.46
N CYS A 13 8.79 5.19 2.91
CA CYS A 13 10.08 4.65 2.44
C CYS A 13 10.11 4.43 0.92
N LEU A 14 9.02 3.91 0.34
CA LEU A 14 8.92 3.68 -1.09
C LEU A 14 8.91 5.01 -1.89
N ILE A 15 8.22 6.03 -1.39
CA ILE A 15 8.23 7.39 -1.94
C ILE A 15 9.65 7.96 -1.92
N CYS A 16 10.37 7.87 -0.78
CA CYS A 16 11.76 8.32 -0.68
C CYS A 16 12.63 7.70 -1.76
N VAL A 17 12.56 6.38 -1.93
CA VAL A 17 13.33 5.68 -2.98
C VAL A 17 12.89 6.12 -4.38
N GLY A 18 11.59 6.35 -4.59
CA GLY A 18 11.04 6.81 -5.86
C GLY A 18 11.47 8.23 -6.25
N GLN A 19 11.68 9.12 -5.28
CA GLN A 19 12.10 10.51 -5.49
C GLN A 19 13.53 10.62 -6.03
N GLU A 20 14.37 9.60 -5.82
CA GLU A 20 15.73 9.57 -6.39
C GLU A 20 15.76 9.42 -7.92
N GLY A 21 14.60 9.12 -8.53
CA GLY A 21 14.46 8.96 -9.96
C GLY A 21 15.08 7.66 -10.52
N PRO A 22 15.07 7.52 -11.85
CA PRO A 22 15.56 6.31 -12.51
C PRO A 22 17.04 6.05 -12.22
N GLY A 23 17.37 4.88 -11.67
CA GLY A 23 18.73 4.49 -11.31
C GLY A 23 19.28 5.12 -10.03
N GLY A 24 18.53 6.03 -9.41
CA GLY A 24 18.90 6.61 -8.10
C GLY A 24 18.83 5.56 -7.00
N ARG A 25 19.62 5.78 -5.95
CA ARG A 25 19.73 4.85 -4.80
C ARG A 25 19.73 5.61 -3.50
N LEU A 26 19.05 5.04 -2.51
CA LEU A 26 19.00 5.61 -1.17
C LEU A 26 19.37 4.56 -0.13
N THR A 27 20.18 4.94 0.83
CA THR A 27 20.62 4.04 1.91
C THR A 27 19.63 4.03 3.06
N ILE A 28 19.66 2.98 3.88
CA ILE A 28 18.82 2.89 5.10
C ILE A 28 19.04 4.11 6.02
N PRO A 29 20.27 4.54 6.34
CA PRO A 29 20.47 5.74 7.16
C PRO A 29 19.89 7.01 6.55
N ALA A 30 19.97 7.17 5.22
CA ALA A 30 19.41 8.34 4.55
C ALA A 30 17.87 8.36 4.64
N ILE A 31 17.20 7.23 4.41
CA ILE A 31 15.74 7.09 4.58
C ILE A 31 15.35 7.30 6.04
N SER A 32 16.10 6.71 6.98
CA SER A 32 15.87 6.88 8.43
C SER A 32 15.88 8.35 8.83
N THR A 33 16.86 9.10 8.34
CA THR A 33 16.96 10.54 8.61
C THR A 33 15.84 11.32 7.96
N ALA A 34 15.49 11.03 6.70
CA ALA A 34 14.46 11.74 5.94
C ALA A 34 13.07 11.54 6.57
N GLU A 35 12.77 10.32 7.02
CA GLU A 35 11.45 9.95 7.53
C GLU A 35 11.29 10.01 9.05
N GLY A 36 12.39 10.25 9.78
CA GLY A 36 12.38 10.29 11.25
C GLY A 36 12.04 8.93 11.89
N VAL A 37 12.48 7.84 11.26
CA VAL A 37 12.19 6.45 11.67
C VAL A 37 13.49 5.70 11.90
N SER A 38 13.54 4.79 12.88
CA SER A 38 14.78 4.05 13.18
C SER A 38 15.27 3.23 11.98
N GLU A 39 16.59 3.11 11.82
CA GLU A 39 17.21 2.32 10.74
C GLU A 39 16.75 0.85 10.75
N ALA A 40 16.61 0.26 11.94
CA ALA A 40 16.12 -1.11 12.09
C ALA A 40 14.70 -1.27 11.53
N TYR A 41 13.83 -0.28 11.76
CA TYR A 41 12.46 -0.30 11.25
C TYR A 41 12.41 -0.06 9.74
N VAL A 42 13.18 0.91 9.23
CA VAL A 42 13.37 1.11 7.78
C VAL A 42 13.85 -0.16 7.10
N GLY A 43 14.86 -0.82 7.68
CA GLY A 43 15.39 -2.08 7.14
C GLY A 43 14.32 -3.18 7.06
N LYS A 44 13.44 -3.29 8.07
CA LYS A 44 12.30 -4.23 8.06
C LYS A 44 11.33 -3.91 6.92
N LEU A 45 10.94 -2.63 6.76
CA LEU A 45 10.00 -2.19 5.72
C LEU A 45 10.58 -2.40 4.32
N LEU A 46 11.82 -2.03 4.10
CA LEU A 46 12.51 -2.24 2.82
C LEU A 46 12.66 -3.73 2.48
N ARG A 47 12.86 -4.60 3.49
CA ARG A 47 12.85 -6.04 3.27
C ARG A 47 11.48 -6.52 2.77
N MET A 48 10.39 -6.04 3.37
CA MET A 48 9.03 -6.37 2.91
C MET A 48 8.81 -5.91 1.47
N LEU A 49 9.13 -4.66 1.16
CA LEU A 49 9.03 -4.09 -0.18
C LEU A 49 9.91 -4.83 -1.21
N ARG A 50 11.10 -5.28 -0.81
CA ARG A 50 11.97 -6.08 -1.67
C ARG A 50 11.41 -7.46 -1.96
N LEU A 51 10.86 -8.14 -0.95
CA LEU A 51 10.20 -9.43 -1.13
C LEU A 51 8.95 -9.30 -2.01
N GLY A 52 8.25 -8.17 -1.94
CA GLY A 52 7.14 -7.83 -2.84
C GLY A 52 7.57 -7.41 -4.26
N GLY A 53 8.89 -7.28 -4.52
CA GLY A 53 9.40 -6.93 -5.86
C GLY A 53 9.28 -5.44 -6.22
N PHE A 54 9.15 -4.54 -5.23
CA PHE A 54 9.02 -3.10 -5.47
C PHE A 54 10.36 -2.37 -5.43
N VAL A 55 11.30 -2.86 -4.64
CA VAL A 55 12.66 -2.34 -4.54
C VAL A 55 13.70 -3.42 -4.69
N THR A 56 14.90 -3.05 -5.13
CA THR A 56 16.09 -3.90 -5.20
C THR A 56 17.19 -3.33 -4.32
N ALA A 57 18.00 -4.21 -3.72
CA ALA A 57 19.19 -3.83 -2.97
C ALA A 57 20.43 -3.99 -3.86
N ALA A 58 21.29 -2.98 -3.91
CA ALA A 58 22.56 -3.07 -4.60
C ALA A 58 23.60 -3.79 -3.76
N ARG A 59 24.44 -4.60 -4.41
CA ARG A 59 25.63 -5.17 -3.78
C ARG A 59 26.73 -4.09 -3.70
N GLY A 60 27.53 -4.12 -2.66
CA GLY A 60 28.73 -3.31 -2.49
C GLY A 60 28.48 -1.92 -1.90
N THR A 61 28.15 -0.92 -2.70
CA THR A 61 27.98 0.48 -2.26
C THR A 61 26.72 0.72 -1.43
N GLY A 62 25.88 -0.31 -1.26
CA GLY A 62 24.64 -0.21 -0.48
C GLY A 62 23.55 0.59 -1.17
N GLY A 63 22.39 0.63 -0.54
CA GLY A 63 21.25 1.39 -0.98
C GLY A 63 20.21 0.58 -1.76
N TYR A 64 19.04 1.17 -1.84
CA TYR A 64 17.86 0.61 -2.50
C TYR A 64 17.45 1.50 -3.67
N SER A 65 16.99 0.87 -4.73
CA SER A 65 16.39 1.53 -5.90
C SER A 65 15.05 0.87 -6.22
N LEU A 66 14.21 1.55 -7.00
CA LEU A 66 12.98 0.92 -7.51
C LEU A 66 13.33 -0.29 -8.39
N ALA A 67 12.59 -1.38 -8.23
CA ALA A 67 12.75 -2.59 -9.04
C ALA A 67 12.18 -2.43 -10.46
N ARG A 68 11.29 -1.45 -10.65
CA ARG A 68 10.62 -1.11 -11.90
C ARG A 68 10.18 0.37 -11.89
N PRO A 69 9.83 0.95 -13.06
CA PRO A 69 9.37 2.33 -13.12
C PRO A 69 8.19 2.62 -12.16
N ALA A 70 8.17 3.80 -11.55
CA ALA A 70 7.17 4.18 -10.55
C ALA A 70 5.72 4.07 -11.07
N ASN A 71 5.48 4.34 -12.35
CA ASN A 71 4.17 4.20 -13.00
C ASN A 71 3.72 2.73 -13.21
N GLN A 72 4.59 1.76 -12.95
CA GLN A 72 4.29 0.32 -12.97
C GLN A 72 4.14 -0.28 -11.56
N ILE A 73 4.29 0.54 -10.52
CA ILE A 73 4.11 0.13 -9.13
C ILE A 73 2.71 0.56 -8.69
N VAL A 74 1.78 -0.39 -8.69
CA VAL A 74 0.38 -0.18 -8.32
C VAL A 74 0.23 -0.22 -6.81
N LEU A 75 -0.45 0.77 -6.21
CA LEU A 75 -0.54 0.89 -4.75
C LEU A 75 -1.31 -0.24 -4.09
N ARG A 76 -2.31 -0.82 -4.75
CA ARG A 76 -3.01 -2.00 -4.23
C ARG A 76 -2.03 -3.13 -3.90
N ASP A 77 -1.07 -3.38 -4.78
CA ASP A 77 -0.10 -4.48 -4.61
C ASP A 77 0.92 -4.16 -3.52
N VAL A 78 1.30 -2.88 -3.38
CA VAL A 78 2.17 -2.41 -2.28
C VAL A 78 1.45 -2.58 -0.93
N MET A 79 0.19 -2.17 -0.84
CA MET A 79 -0.60 -2.27 0.39
C MET A 79 -0.83 -3.73 0.79
N ALA A 80 -1.05 -4.63 -0.16
CA ALA A 80 -1.17 -6.07 0.10
C ALA A 80 0.08 -6.67 0.75
N VAL A 81 1.27 -6.16 0.42
CA VAL A 81 2.54 -6.61 1.01
C VAL A 81 2.78 -5.99 2.40
N LEU A 82 2.37 -4.75 2.62
CA LEU A 82 2.65 -4.01 3.85
C LEU A 82 1.66 -4.31 4.99
N GLY A 83 0.36 -4.46 4.68
CA GLY A 83 -0.68 -4.55 5.70
C GLY A 83 -1.82 -5.52 5.40
N GLY A 84 -1.90 -6.03 4.17
CA GLY A 84 -3.01 -6.87 3.74
C GLY A 84 -4.25 -6.09 3.32
N ARG A 85 -5.40 -6.75 3.36
CA ARG A 85 -6.69 -6.21 2.94
C ARG A 85 -7.56 -5.92 4.16
N LEU A 86 -8.48 -4.97 4.05
CA LEU A 86 -9.44 -4.66 5.13
C LEU A 86 -10.44 -5.80 5.36
N PHE A 87 -10.82 -6.49 4.28
CA PHE A 87 -11.72 -7.62 4.31
C PHE A 87 -11.15 -8.72 3.41
N GLU A 88 -10.66 -9.79 4.03
CA GLU A 88 -10.10 -10.95 3.34
C GLU A 88 -11.16 -12.03 3.11
N GLY A 89 -10.88 -12.96 2.18
CA GLY A 89 -11.82 -14.01 1.83
C GLY A 89 -12.20 -14.93 2.98
N ASP A 90 -11.27 -15.14 3.92
CA ASP A 90 -11.40 -15.95 5.12
C ASP A 90 -11.93 -15.20 6.36
N PHE A 91 -12.30 -13.92 6.20
CA PHE A 91 -12.78 -13.09 7.33
C PHE A 91 -13.90 -13.76 8.11
N CYS A 92 -14.86 -14.37 7.43
CA CYS A 92 -15.98 -15.05 8.07
C CYS A 92 -15.56 -16.32 8.80
N GLU A 93 -14.50 -16.99 8.37
CA GLU A 93 -13.93 -18.19 9.00
C GLU A 93 -13.16 -17.83 10.28
N THR A 94 -12.53 -16.66 10.30
CA THR A 94 -11.77 -16.17 11.44
C THR A 94 -12.63 -15.44 12.47
N HIS A 95 -13.91 -15.12 12.16
CA HIS A 95 -14.84 -14.38 13.01
C HIS A 95 -16.13 -15.17 13.30
N THR A 96 -15.99 -16.42 13.66
CA THR A 96 -17.11 -17.33 13.96
C THR A 96 -17.71 -17.15 15.37
N GLY A 97 -16.99 -16.41 16.25
CA GLY A 97 -17.33 -16.33 17.68
C GLY A 97 -16.93 -17.59 18.43
N GLN A 98 -17.84 -18.19 19.19
CA GLN A 98 -17.60 -19.43 19.95
C GLN A 98 -18.07 -20.69 19.19
N MET A 99 -18.56 -20.54 17.97
CA MET A 99 -19.12 -21.65 17.16
C MET A 99 -18.10 -22.06 16.08
N PRO A 100 -18.18 -23.31 15.58
CA PRO A 100 -17.35 -23.76 14.46
C PRO A 100 -17.56 -22.90 13.20
N ASP A 101 -18.81 -22.47 12.97
CA ASP A 101 -19.21 -21.64 11.84
C ASP A 101 -19.91 -20.36 12.30
N CYS A 102 -19.78 -19.30 11.52
CA CYS A 102 -20.46 -18.06 11.81
C CYS A 102 -21.99 -18.25 11.74
N VAL A 103 -22.70 -17.86 12.81
CA VAL A 103 -24.16 -17.97 12.90
C VAL A 103 -24.92 -17.19 11.81
N ARG A 104 -24.24 -16.26 11.12
CA ARG A 104 -24.78 -15.49 9.99
C ARG A 104 -24.29 -15.97 8.63
N SER A 105 -23.72 -17.19 8.55
CA SER A 105 -23.09 -17.69 7.31
C SER A 105 -24.07 -17.75 6.13
N ALA A 106 -25.35 -18.09 6.38
CA ALA A 106 -26.38 -18.21 5.35
C ALA A 106 -26.87 -16.86 4.81
N ASP A 107 -27.03 -15.83 5.69
CA ASP A 107 -27.50 -14.50 5.32
C ASP A 107 -26.82 -13.44 6.18
N CYS A 108 -25.98 -12.61 5.56
CA CYS A 108 -25.16 -11.62 6.25
C CYS A 108 -25.01 -10.32 5.47
N SER A 109 -25.82 -9.32 5.84
CA SER A 109 -25.70 -7.96 5.28
C SER A 109 -24.35 -7.31 5.53
N LEU A 110 -23.69 -7.60 6.68
CA LEU A 110 -22.36 -7.08 7.00
C LEU A 110 -21.30 -7.59 6.01
N ARG A 111 -21.39 -8.86 5.59
CA ARG A 111 -20.48 -9.41 4.58
C ARG A 111 -20.58 -8.66 3.25
N VAL A 112 -21.80 -8.32 2.83
CA VAL A 112 -22.03 -7.52 1.61
C VAL A 112 -21.42 -6.13 1.78
N LEU A 113 -21.67 -5.47 2.92
CA LEU A 113 -21.12 -4.15 3.22
C LEU A 113 -19.59 -4.15 3.18
N TRP A 114 -18.94 -5.09 3.89
CA TRP A 114 -17.48 -5.12 3.94
C TRP A 114 -16.84 -5.46 2.59
N ARG A 115 -17.46 -6.33 1.79
CA ARG A 115 -17.03 -6.59 0.42
C ARG A 115 -17.12 -5.33 -0.44
N THR A 116 -18.18 -4.55 -0.31
CA THR A 116 -18.37 -3.30 -1.04
C THR A 116 -17.32 -2.27 -0.64
N VAL A 117 -17.05 -2.10 0.66
CA VAL A 117 -15.99 -1.20 1.15
C VAL A 117 -14.63 -1.63 0.60
N GLN A 118 -14.31 -2.93 0.68
CA GLN A 118 -13.05 -3.43 0.13
C GLN A 118 -12.94 -3.18 -1.38
N ALA A 119 -14.01 -3.40 -2.13
CA ALA A 119 -14.02 -3.17 -3.58
C ALA A 119 -13.78 -1.69 -3.91
N ALA A 120 -14.36 -0.76 -3.15
CA ALA A 120 -14.14 0.68 -3.33
C ALA A 120 -12.68 1.08 -3.04
N VAL A 121 -12.09 0.53 -1.98
CA VAL A 121 -10.67 0.75 -1.66
C VAL A 121 -9.76 0.16 -2.74
N ASP A 122 -10.02 -1.09 -3.15
CA ASP A 122 -9.25 -1.76 -4.21
C ASP A 122 -9.31 -1.00 -5.53
N ASP A 123 -10.46 -0.42 -5.88
CA ASP A 123 -10.62 0.37 -7.11
C ASP A 123 -9.74 1.62 -7.09
N ILE A 124 -9.75 2.38 -5.99
CA ILE A 124 -8.89 3.56 -5.83
C ILE A 124 -7.41 3.17 -5.90
N LEU A 125 -6.99 2.18 -5.11
CA LEU A 125 -5.60 1.75 -5.02
C LEU A 125 -5.09 1.10 -6.31
N THR A 126 -5.95 0.46 -7.10
CA THR A 126 -5.58 -0.14 -8.40
C THR A 126 -5.31 0.93 -9.46
N ARG A 127 -6.03 2.05 -9.39
CA ARG A 127 -5.84 3.18 -10.31
C ARG A 127 -4.72 4.12 -9.88
N THR A 128 -4.18 3.96 -8.68
CA THR A 128 -3.10 4.78 -8.14
C THR A 128 -1.78 4.03 -8.27
N THR A 129 -0.78 4.70 -8.83
CA THR A 129 0.60 4.22 -8.93
C THR A 129 1.52 4.99 -8.00
N LEU A 130 2.73 4.47 -7.78
CA LEU A 130 3.76 5.23 -7.06
C LEU A 130 4.06 6.57 -7.75
N ALA A 131 4.04 6.62 -9.10
CA ALA A 131 4.28 7.86 -9.84
C ALA A 131 3.28 8.96 -9.46
N ASP A 132 2.01 8.61 -9.20
CA ASP A 132 0.99 9.57 -8.77
C ASP A 132 1.29 10.13 -7.37
N LEU A 133 1.96 9.37 -6.51
CA LEU A 133 2.37 9.83 -5.16
C LEU A 133 3.67 10.64 -5.16
N LEU A 134 4.45 10.63 -6.22
CA LEU A 134 5.67 11.45 -6.33
C LEU A 134 5.38 12.91 -6.68
N CYS A 135 4.12 13.30 -6.68
CA CYS A 135 3.66 14.68 -6.87
C CYS A 135 3.52 15.43 -5.53
N ASN A 136 3.25 16.73 -5.59
CA ASN A 136 2.92 17.51 -4.40
C ASN A 136 1.42 17.40 -4.03
N GLU A 137 1.07 17.86 -2.83
CA GLU A 137 -0.30 17.77 -2.32
C GLU A 137 -1.35 18.46 -3.23
N PRO A 138 -1.14 19.68 -3.79
CA PRO A 138 -2.08 20.29 -4.72
C PRO A 138 -2.34 19.45 -5.99
N GLN A 139 -1.31 18.80 -6.52
CA GLN A 139 -1.44 17.90 -7.67
C GLN A 139 -2.22 16.65 -7.30
N MET A 140 -1.97 16.07 -6.11
CA MET A 140 -2.71 14.93 -5.61
C MET A 140 -4.19 15.25 -5.38
N ILE A 141 -4.52 16.43 -4.86
CA ILE A 141 -5.91 16.91 -4.73
C ILE A 141 -6.61 16.94 -6.09
N THR A 142 -5.93 17.42 -7.13
CA THR A 142 -6.48 17.46 -8.49
C THR A 142 -6.72 16.05 -9.04
N TRP A 143 -5.76 15.14 -8.82
CA TRP A 143 -5.87 13.74 -9.23
C TRP A 143 -7.05 13.03 -8.55
N VAL A 144 -7.20 13.21 -7.23
CA VAL A 144 -8.32 12.62 -6.44
C VAL A 144 -9.68 13.14 -6.92
N LYS A 145 -9.80 14.42 -7.27
CA LYS A 145 -11.05 14.97 -7.84
C LYS A 145 -11.43 14.27 -9.14
N GLY A 146 -10.45 13.99 -10.01
CA GLY A 146 -10.68 13.21 -11.23
C GLY A 146 -11.17 11.78 -10.98
N LEU A 147 -10.76 11.13 -9.89
CA LEU A 147 -11.31 9.82 -9.48
C LEU A 147 -12.80 9.91 -9.11
N GLY A 148 -13.22 10.98 -8.43
CA GLY A 148 -14.60 11.16 -7.97
C GLY A 148 -15.62 11.33 -9.09
N GLU A 149 -15.24 11.89 -10.21
CA GLU A 149 -16.09 12.05 -11.39
C GLU A 149 -16.46 10.70 -12.03
N PHE A 150 -15.61 9.68 -11.90
CA PHE A 150 -15.88 8.32 -12.39
C PHE A 150 -16.83 7.52 -11.48
N THR A 151 -16.87 7.82 -10.19
CA THR A 151 -17.77 7.12 -9.24
C THR A 151 -19.24 7.50 -9.45
N SER A 152 -19.52 8.63 -10.07
CA SER A 152 -20.87 9.11 -10.39
C SER A 152 -21.50 8.44 -11.61
N GLN A 153 -20.74 7.64 -12.37
CA GLN A 153 -21.22 6.97 -13.59
C GLN A 153 -21.63 5.50 -13.38
N ILE A 154 -21.52 5.00 -12.14
CA ILE A 154 -21.92 3.63 -11.78
C ILE A 154 -23.23 3.69 -10.98
N HIS A 155 -24.28 4.20 -11.62
CA HIS A 155 -25.66 4.05 -11.17
C HIS A 155 -26.54 3.67 -12.35
#